data_2d96febd806fd84f82ff8aabd61e68e4
#
_entry.id   2d96febd806fd84f82ff8aabd61e68e4
#
_cell.length_a   1.000
_cell.length_b   1.000
_cell.length_c   1.000
_cell.angle_alpha   90.00
_cell.angle_beta   90.00
_cell.angle_gamma   90.00
#
_symmetry.space_group_name_H-M   'P 1'
#
loop_
_entity.id
_entity.type
_entity.pdbx_description
1 polymer ?
#
loop_
_entity_poly.entity_id
_entity_poly.type
_entity_poly.pdbx_seq_one_letter_code
_entity_poly.pdbx_strand_id
1 'polypeptide(L)' 'MSIRKYRKLRGMTQKELALAMDVDQAAVSRWETGETKPLRKTHQRLADILGCTVDDLLADDSTQ' A
#
# COMPACT_ATOMS: atom_id res chain seq x y z
N MET A 1 -0.05 6.43 5.40
CA MET A 1 -0.84 5.77 4.35
C MET A 1 -1.42 4.47 4.89
N SER A 2 -2.52 4.04 4.33
CA SER A 2 -3.24 2.86 4.82
C SER A 2 -2.99 1.60 4.01
N ILE A 3 -1.78 1.45 3.49
CA ILE A 3 -1.44 0.30 2.63
C ILE A 3 -1.65 -1.01 3.38
N ARG A 4 -1.11 -1.10 4.59
CA ARG A 4 -1.20 -2.33 5.37
C ARG A 4 -2.65 -2.72 5.66
N LYS A 5 -3.47 -1.73 6.01
CA LYS A 5 -4.88 -1.95 6.31
C LYS A 5 -5.60 -2.58 5.12
N TYR A 6 -5.47 -1.95 3.95
CA TYR A 6 -6.17 -2.44 2.77
C TYR A 6 -5.57 -3.74 2.24
N ARG A 7 -4.25 -3.90 2.40
CA ARG A 7 -3.61 -5.15 2.04
C ARG A 7 -4.21 -6.31 2.84
N LYS A 8 -4.34 -6.11 4.15
CA LYS A 8 -4.90 -7.16 5.01
C LYS A 8 -6.37 -7.41 4.71
N LEU A 9 -7.12 -6.37 4.40
CA LEU A 9 -8.52 -6.52 4.02
C LEU A 9 -8.66 -7.37 2.75
N ARG A 10 -7.67 -7.30 1.86
CA ARG A 10 -7.68 -8.11 0.64
C ARG A 10 -7.08 -9.49 0.86
N GLY A 11 -6.60 -9.79 2.06
CA GLY A 11 -6.00 -11.07 2.34
C GLY A 11 -4.64 -11.28 1.67
N MET A 12 -3.92 -10.21 1.39
CA MET A 12 -2.62 -10.28 0.69
C MET A 12 -1.48 -10.20 1.68
N THR A 13 -0.41 -10.95 1.39
CA THR A 13 0.84 -10.78 2.10
C THR A 13 1.64 -9.64 1.49
N GLN A 14 2.67 -9.15 2.20
CA GLN A 14 3.56 -8.14 1.64
C GLN A 14 4.20 -8.63 0.34
N LYS A 15 4.58 -9.90 0.31
CA LYS A 15 5.19 -10.48 -0.88
C LYS A 15 4.23 -10.48 -2.05
N GLU A 16 2.97 -10.82 -1.80
CA GLU A 16 1.96 -10.83 -2.85
C GLU A 16 1.72 -9.44 -3.41
N LEU A 17 1.66 -8.44 -2.53
CA LEU A 17 1.49 -7.07 -2.99
C LEU A 17 2.71 -6.62 -3.79
N ALA A 18 3.91 -6.96 -3.32
CA ALA A 18 5.14 -6.60 -4.03
C ALA A 18 5.16 -7.18 -5.43
N LEU A 19 4.75 -8.44 -5.57
CA LEU A 19 4.67 -9.07 -6.89
C LEU A 19 3.66 -8.37 -7.78
N ALA A 20 2.51 -8.03 -7.23
CA ALA A 20 1.47 -7.33 -8.01
C ALA A 20 1.93 -5.94 -8.44
N MET A 21 2.76 -5.30 -7.64
CA MET A 21 3.29 -3.97 -7.94
C MET A 21 4.59 -3.99 -8.74
N ASP A 22 5.16 -5.18 -8.92
CA ASP A 22 6.45 -5.35 -9.59
C ASP A 22 7.57 -4.59 -8.87
N VAL A 23 7.60 -4.73 -7.56
CA VAL A 23 8.64 -4.14 -6.71
C VAL A 23 9.13 -5.19 -5.72
N ASP A 24 10.22 -4.89 -5.02
CA ASP A 24 10.73 -5.76 -3.97
C ASP A 24 9.83 -5.71 -2.76
N GLN A 25 9.75 -6.82 -2.03
CA GLN A 25 9.01 -6.86 -0.78
C GLN A 25 9.50 -5.80 0.20
N ALA A 26 10.80 -5.53 0.20
CA ALA A 26 11.36 -4.51 1.07
C ALA A 26 10.74 -3.14 0.81
N ALA A 27 10.39 -2.84 -0.43
CA ALA A 27 9.74 -1.58 -0.75
C ALA A 27 8.36 -1.49 -0.07
N VAL A 28 7.59 -2.56 -0.14
CA VAL A 28 6.27 -2.60 0.51
C VAL A 28 6.44 -2.45 2.02
N SER A 29 7.41 -3.14 2.59
CA SER A 29 7.66 -3.03 4.03
C SER A 29 7.98 -1.60 4.45
N ARG A 30 8.82 -0.91 3.68
CA ARG A 30 9.18 0.47 3.98
C ARG A 30 7.98 1.41 3.83
N TRP A 31 7.13 1.17 2.85
CA TRP A 31 5.91 1.95 2.69
C TRP A 31 4.99 1.80 3.91
N GLU A 32 4.89 0.58 4.42
CA GLU A 32 4.00 0.29 5.55
C GLU A 32 4.53 0.86 6.86
N THR A 33 5.84 0.93 7.02
CA THR A 33 6.43 1.51 8.23
C THR A 33 6.56 3.02 8.16
N GLY A 34 6.39 3.61 6.99
CA GLY A 34 6.56 5.04 6.80
C GLY A 34 7.99 5.46 6.54
N GLU A 35 8.91 4.50 6.41
CA GLU A 35 10.30 4.82 6.13
C GLU A 35 10.45 5.50 4.78
N THR A 36 9.72 5.02 3.77
CA THR A 36 9.66 5.66 2.47
C THR A 36 8.21 5.70 2.04
N LYS A 37 7.91 6.51 1.03
CA LYS A 37 6.57 6.58 0.48
C LYS A 37 6.63 6.22 -0.99
N PRO A 38 5.59 5.54 -1.52
CA PRO A 38 5.55 5.25 -2.94
C PRO A 38 5.41 6.54 -3.73
N LEU A 39 5.89 6.54 -4.97
CA LEU A 39 5.76 7.68 -5.84
C LEU A 39 4.29 7.97 -6.12
N ARG A 40 3.98 9.24 -6.36
CA ARG A 40 2.59 9.63 -6.60
C ARG A 40 1.95 8.82 -7.73
N LYS A 41 2.68 8.57 -8.80
CA LYS A 41 2.15 7.79 -9.92
C LYS A 41 1.84 6.34 -9.53
N THR A 42 2.44 5.87 -8.46
CA THR A 42 2.21 4.51 -7.96
C THR A 42 0.94 4.43 -7.13
N HIS A 43 0.45 5.56 -6.63
CA HIS A 43 -0.73 5.57 -5.76
C HIS A 43 -1.95 4.97 -6.44
N GLN A 44 -2.20 5.33 -7.69
CA GLN A 44 -3.38 4.83 -8.39
C GLN A 44 -3.29 3.32 -8.57
N ARG A 45 -2.10 2.81 -8.89
CA ARG A 45 -1.93 1.37 -9.06
C ARG A 45 -2.13 0.63 -7.75
N LEU A 46 -1.59 1.17 -6.65
CA LEU A 46 -1.81 0.61 -5.32
C LEU A 46 -3.31 0.58 -5.00
N ALA A 47 -4.00 1.67 -5.23
CA ALA A 47 -5.42 1.77 -4.93
C ALA A 47 -6.21 0.74 -5.76
N ASP A 48 -5.87 0.58 -7.02
CA ASP A 48 -6.53 -0.39 -7.89
C ASP A 48 -6.34 -1.81 -7.39
N ILE A 49 -5.11 -2.14 -7.03
CA ILE A 49 -4.79 -3.49 -6.54
C ILE A 49 -5.46 -3.75 -5.20
N LEU A 50 -5.46 -2.76 -4.33
CA LEU A 50 -6.00 -2.90 -2.99
C LEU A 50 -7.52 -2.71 -2.93
N GLY A 51 -8.12 -2.29 -4.03
CA GLY A 51 -9.57 -2.16 -4.08
C GLY A 51 -10.11 -0.98 -3.30
N CYS A 52 -9.37 0.13 -3.28
CA CYS A 52 -9.80 1.34 -2.59
C CYS A 52 -9.52 2.55 -3.47
N THR A 53 -9.92 3.72 -3.03
CA THR A 53 -9.60 4.95 -3.75
C THR A 53 -8.23 5.45 -3.31
N VAL A 54 -7.63 6.34 -4.09
CA VAL A 54 -6.37 6.96 -3.70
C VAL A 54 -6.56 7.76 -2.41
N ASP A 55 -7.70 8.44 -2.26
CA ASP A 55 -7.98 9.18 -1.04
C ASP A 55 -8.03 8.26 0.17
N ASP A 56 -8.66 7.10 0.04
CA ASP A 56 -8.67 6.11 1.11
C ASP A 56 -7.27 5.66 1.47
N LEU A 57 -6.46 5.43 0.45
CA LEU A 57 -5.11 4.95 0.64
C LEU A 57 -4.25 5.97 1.38
N LEU A 58 -4.44 7.25 1.06
CA LEU A 58 -3.66 8.32 1.68
C LEU A 58 -4.12 8.66 3.08
N ALA A 59 -5.29 8.23 3.47
CA ALA A 59 -5.77 8.49 4.82
C ALA A 59 -4.89 7.78 5.84
N ASP A 60 -4.70 8.40 6.98
CA ASP A 60 -3.85 7.84 8.03
C ASP A 60 -4.71 7.05 9.01
N ASP A 61 -4.44 5.76 9.13
CA ASP A 61 -5.17 4.92 10.04
C ASP A 61 -5.01 5.32 11.47
N SER A 62 -3.93 5.96 11.81
CA SER A 62 -3.61 6.24 13.19
C SER A 62 -4.16 7.55 13.68
N THR A 63 -4.92 8.25 12.89
CA THR A 63 -5.38 9.56 13.24
C THR A 63 -6.56 9.42 14.07
N GLN A 64 -7.01 8.80 14.60
CA GLN A 64 -8.13 8.93 15.30
C GLN A 64 -8.01 9.29 16.61
#